data_da9e3bf19b0d9a4bdfdcb9612e8a7ec9
#
_entry.id   da9e3bf19b0d9a4bdfdcb9612e8a7ec9
#
_cell.length_a   1.000
_cell.length_b   1.000
_cell.length_c   1.000
_cell.angle_alpha   90.00
_cell.angle_beta   90.00
_cell.angle_gamma   90.00
#
_symmetry.space_group_name_H-M   'P 1'
#
loop_
_entity.id
_entity.type
_entity.pdbx_description
1 polymer ?
#
loop_
_entity_poly.entity_id
_entity_poly.type
_entity_poly.pdbx_seq_one_letter_code
_entity_poly.pdbx_strand_id
1 'polypeptide(L)'
;MKKLLILITIIIAVYIGYEMGNGILNTQTVQTQSQTQTQTRKPESTDTISQIKNIFDNIKTKLEGNENTNENKKETAKAGKNESQTFFERLNNIRNIKPAIEKYKQNENFVPSNEIPDLLKKGVVATEDRRFYEHGAIDIIGLTRALITNYKANRTLEGGSTISQQTAKNIFLSHERTITRKIEELFLAMQLEKSYTKDEILTLYLNTIYFGHGTYGIKDAAQTYFGKKPSELNLAECAMLAGLPQAPTAYDPINNPDDGKRRMMTVLTLMTQEGYITTEDALKAKKEFHVKKG
;
A
#
# COMPACT_ATOMS: atom_id res chain seq x y z
N MET A 1 -4.89 17.03 -13.90
CA MET A 1 -4.02 16.19 -14.75
C MET A 1 -2.53 16.53 -14.61
N LYS A 2 -2.06 17.77 -14.87
CA LYS A 2 -0.62 18.13 -14.77
C LYS A 2 0.00 17.83 -13.40
N LYS A 3 -0.66 18.15 -12.28
CA LYS A 3 -0.16 17.87 -10.91
C LYS A 3 -0.03 16.36 -10.62
N LEU A 4 -0.92 15.54 -11.16
CA LEU A 4 -0.86 14.08 -11.02
C LEU A 4 0.29 13.47 -11.82
N LEU A 5 0.51 13.93 -13.06
CA LEU A 5 1.64 13.51 -13.90
C LEU A 5 2.99 13.86 -13.26
N ILE A 6 3.12 15.04 -12.69
CA ILE A 6 4.32 15.47 -11.96
C ILE A 6 4.57 14.57 -10.75
N LEU A 7 3.52 14.26 -9.96
CA LEU A 7 3.63 13.37 -8.81
C LEU A 7 4.11 11.97 -9.22
N ILE A 8 3.57 11.43 -10.30
CA ILE A 8 3.97 10.13 -10.87
C ILE A 8 5.43 10.16 -11.31
N THR A 9 5.86 11.21 -12.00
CA THR A 9 7.27 11.37 -12.45
C THR A 9 8.21 11.41 -11.25
N ILE A 10 7.84 12.11 -10.17
CA ILE A 10 8.63 12.18 -8.94
C ILE A 10 8.71 10.79 -8.28
N ILE A 11 7.59 10.09 -8.16
CA ILE A 11 7.53 8.75 -7.57
C ILE A 11 8.42 7.77 -8.36
N ILE A 12 8.37 7.81 -9.69
CA ILE A 12 9.19 6.96 -10.57
C ILE A 12 10.67 7.32 -10.42
N ALA A 13 11.03 8.61 -10.40
CA ALA A 13 12.41 9.04 -10.24
C ALA A 13 13.02 8.63 -8.89
N VAL A 14 12.24 8.75 -7.81
CA VAL A 14 12.63 8.32 -6.46
C VAL A 14 12.83 6.80 -6.41
N TYR A 15 11.92 6.04 -7.03
CA TYR A 15 12.01 4.57 -7.08
C TYR A 15 13.23 4.11 -7.88
N ILE A 16 13.46 4.68 -9.06
CA ILE A 16 14.66 4.36 -9.88
C ILE A 16 15.94 4.71 -9.12
N GLY A 17 16.01 5.87 -8.47
CA GLY A 17 17.17 6.27 -7.67
C GLY A 17 17.45 5.32 -6.50
N TYR A 18 16.39 4.82 -5.85
CA TYR A 18 16.51 3.83 -4.76
C TYR A 18 17.01 2.47 -5.26
N GLU A 19 16.45 1.95 -6.35
CA GLU A 19 16.88 0.68 -6.96
C GLU A 19 18.31 0.74 -7.50
N MET A 20 18.71 1.83 -8.15
CA MET A 20 20.09 2.03 -8.61
C MET A 20 21.06 2.11 -7.43
N GLY A 21 20.71 2.79 -6.34
CA GLY A 21 21.51 2.84 -5.12
C GLY A 21 21.71 1.45 -4.48
N ASN A 22 20.67 0.63 -4.43
CA ASN A 22 20.76 -0.74 -3.92
C ASN A 22 21.51 -1.69 -4.87
N GLY A 23 21.38 -1.51 -6.19
CA GLY A 23 22.10 -2.30 -7.19
C GLY A 23 23.62 -2.09 -7.14
N ILE A 24 24.06 -0.85 -6.90
CA ILE A 24 25.50 -0.52 -6.75
C ILE A 24 26.06 -1.15 -5.46
N LEU A 25 25.28 -1.17 -4.35
CA LEU A 25 25.70 -1.81 -3.10
C LEU A 25 25.82 -3.34 -3.23
N ASN A 26 24.90 -3.99 -3.95
CA ASN A 26 24.97 -5.46 -4.17
C ASN A 26 26.12 -5.87 -5.08
N THR A 27 26.47 -5.09 -6.10
CA THR A 27 27.60 -5.39 -6.98
C THR A 27 28.94 -5.23 -6.26
N GLN A 28 29.05 -4.32 -5.30
CA GLN A 28 30.28 -4.18 -4.51
C GLN A 28 30.47 -5.30 -3.49
N THR A 29 29.39 -5.86 -2.94
CA THR A 29 29.46 -6.96 -1.95
C THR A 29 29.93 -8.28 -2.61
N VAL A 30 29.63 -8.50 -3.87
CA VAL A 30 30.06 -9.71 -4.61
C VAL A 30 31.54 -9.66 -5.02
N GLN A 31 32.11 -8.47 -5.23
CA GLN A 31 33.54 -8.32 -5.57
C GLN A 31 34.48 -8.32 -4.37
N THR A 32 33.99 -8.14 -3.14
CA THR A 32 34.84 -8.00 -1.93
C THR A 32 35.13 -9.31 -1.21
N GLN A 33 34.64 -10.46 -1.71
CA GLN A 33 34.98 -11.78 -1.13
C GLN A 33 36.34 -12.36 -1.58
N SER A 34 37.13 -11.66 -2.40
CA SER A 34 38.39 -12.18 -2.90
C SER A 34 39.65 -11.47 -2.37
N GLN A 35 39.60 -10.48 -1.54
CA GLN A 35 40.83 -9.92 -0.91
C GLN A 35 40.57 -9.36 0.48
N THR A 36 41.19 -10.00 1.45
CA THR A 36 41.28 -9.61 2.86
C THR A 36 42.12 -8.34 3.01
N GLN A 37 41.52 -7.20 3.41
CA GLN A 37 42.15 -6.19 4.23
C GLN A 37 41.09 -5.23 4.84
N THR A 38 41.18 -5.07 6.15
CA THR A 38 40.31 -4.29 7.01
C THR A 38 40.50 -2.78 6.77
N GLN A 39 39.49 -2.11 6.22
CA GLN A 39 39.30 -0.66 6.39
C GLN A 39 37.84 -0.37 6.63
N THR A 40 37.56 0.13 7.82
CA THR A 40 36.25 0.64 8.23
C THR A 40 35.86 1.84 7.39
N ARG A 41 34.94 1.63 6.43
CA ARG A 41 34.26 2.71 5.69
C ARG A 41 32.89 2.97 6.29
N LYS A 42 32.66 4.22 6.65
CA LYS A 42 31.37 4.78 7.04
C LYS A 42 30.31 4.52 5.96
N PRO A 43 29.04 4.18 6.29
CA PRO A 43 28.05 3.85 5.27
C PRO A 43 27.66 5.07 4.43
N GLU A 44 27.75 4.94 3.13
CA GLU A 44 27.47 5.92 2.06
C GLU A 44 25.97 6.30 1.92
N SER A 45 25.14 5.97 2.90
CA SER A 45 23.68 6.23 2.90
C SER A 45 23.30 7.71 3.07
N THR A 46 24.25 8.56 3.46
CA THR A 46 24.03 10.02 3.62
C THR A 46 23.93 10.73 2.27
N ASP A 47 24.56 10.21 1.24
CA ASP A 47 24.60 10.84 -0.08
C ASP A 47 23.29 10.70 -0.86
N THR A 48 22.64 9.54 -0.81
CA THR A 48 21.36 9.30 -1.48
C THR A 48 20.23 10.18 -0.92
N ILE A 49 20.20 10.38 0.40
CA ILE A 49 19.22 11.26 1.04
C ILE A 49 19.48 12.72 0.67
N SER A 50 20.75 13.12 0.56
CA SER A 50 21.13 14.45 0.13
C SER A 50 20.74 14.73 -1.32
N GLN A 51 20.89 13.75 -2.22
CA GLN A 51 20.45 13.83 -3.61
C GLN A 51 18.94 13.95 -3.73
N ILE A 52 18.18 13.14 -2.98
CA ILE A 52 16.72 13.21 -2.92
C ILE A 52 16.26 14.58 -2.40
N LYS A 53 16.92 15.11 -1.37
CA LYS A 53 16.66 16.47 -0.86
C LYS A 53 16.85 17.52 -1.92
N ASN A 54 17.96 17.48 -2.65
CA ASN A 54 18.25 18.44 -3.73
C ASN A 54 17.21 18.37 -4.86
N ILE A 55 16.77 17.17 -5.24
CA ILE A 55 15.70 16.98 -6.24
C ILE A 55 14.39 17.57 -5.72
N PHE A 56 14.03 17.32 -4.46
CA PHE A 56 12.81 17.82 -3.84
C PHE A 56 12.80 19.36 -3.75
N ASP A 57 13.90 19.97 -3.30
CA ASP A 57 14.05 21.42 -3.19
C ASP A 57 13.99 22.11 -4.58
N ASN A 58 14.59 21.50 -5.62
CA ASN A 58 14.51 21.98 -7.00
C ASN A 58 13.08 21.88 -7.57
N ILE A 59 12.34 20.83 -7.26
CA ILE A 59 10.94 20.67 -7.72
C ILE A 59 10.03 21.65 -6.98
N LYS A 60 10.21 21.82 -5.67
CA LYS A 60 9.48 22.79 -4.85
C LYS A 60 9.68 24.21 -5.39
N THR A 61 10.92 24.61 -5.69
CA THR A 61 11.25 25.92 -6.26
C THR A 61 10.60 26.12 -7.65
N LYS A 62 10.54 25.08 -8.48
CA LYS A 62 9.87 25.14 -9.80
C LYS A 62 8.34 25.20 -9.70
N LEU A 63 7.74 24.61 -8.66
CA LEU A 63 6.29 24.66 -8.44
C LEU A 63 5.83 25.99 -7.83
N GLU A 64 6.67 26.59 -6.96
CA GLU A 64 6.40 27.88 -6.31
C GLU A 64 6.78 29.08 -7.17
N GLY A 65 7.60 28.90 -8.21
CA GLY A 65 8.10 29.97 -9.09
C GLY A 65 7.09 30.61 -10.04
N ASN A 66 5.79 30.27 -9.96
CA ASN A 66 4.76 30.78 -10.86
C ASN A 66 3.66 31.64 -10.21
N GLU A 67 3.85 32.09 -8.97
CA GLU A 67 2.95 33.05 -8.33
C GLU A 67 3.75 34.29 -7.88
N ASN A 68 3.60 35.37 -8.64
CA ASN A 68 4.11 36.70 -8.30
C ASN A 68 3.30 37.29 -7.15
N THR A 69 3.89 37.40 -5.95
CA THR A 69 3.58 38.49 -5.00
C THR A 69 4.71 38.63 -3.97
N ASN A 70 5.22 39.86 -3.82
CA ASN A 70 6.53 40.18 -3.28
C ASN A 70 6.57 40.57 -1.77
N GLU A 71 5.70 40.17 -0.88
CA GLU A 71 5.80 40.64 0.51
C GLU A 71 5.80 39.55 1.64
N ASN A 72 5.47 38.28 1.34
CA ASN A 72 5.45 37.22 2.36
C ASN A 72 6.63 36.24 2.32
N LYS A 73 7.71 36.59 1.62
CA LYS A 73 8.83 35.65 1.36
C LYS A 73 9.69 35.27 2.57
N LYS A 74 9.69 36.03 3.66
CA LYS A 74 10.56 35.73 4.81
C LYS A 74 9.93 34.79 5.84
N GLU A 75 8.62 34.84 6.04
CA GLU A 75 7.92 33.92 6.95
C GLU A 75 7.67 32.55 6.33
N THR A 76 7.24 32.51 5.06
CA THR A 76 7.07 31.25 4.31
C THR A 76 8.36 30.48 4.11
N ALA A 77 9.51 31.15 3.95
CA ALA A 77 10.82 30.50 3.83
C ALA A 77 11.29 29.87 5.15
N LYS A 78 10.93 30.45 6.31
CA LYS A 78 11.22 29.85 7.63
C LYS A 78 10.28 28.68 7.94
N ALA A 79 8.98 28.80 7.65
CA ALA A 79 8.00 27.73 7.79
C ALA A 79 8.37 26.54 6.87
N GLY A 80 8.68 26.79 5.59
CA GLY A 80 9.06 25.73 4.66
C GLY A 80 10.39 25.04 4.99
N LYS A 81 11.35 25.71 5.63
CA LYS A 81 12.58 25.08 6.15
C LYS A 81 12.30 24.17 7.33
N ASN A 82 11.42 24.55 8.26
CA ASN A 82 11.02 23.70 9.39
C ASN A 82 10.24 22.48 8.94
N GLU A 83 9.31 22.61 7.97
CA GLU A 83 8.56 21.46 7.45
C GLU A 83 9.45 20.47 6.71
N SER A 84 10.41 20.94 5.91
CA SER A 84 11.34 20.05 5.20
C SER A 84 12.30 19.35 6.18
N GLN A 85 12.82 20.02 7.22
CA GLN A 85 13.63 19.40 8.25
C GLN A 85 12.86 18.30 9.00
N THR A 86 11.63 18.59 9.43
CA THR A 86 10.75 17.61 10.11
C THR A 86 10.41 16.42 9.21
N PHE A 87 10.25 16.63 7.91
CA PHE A 87 10.02 15.57 6.93
C PHE A 87 11.24 14.64 6.78
N PHE A 88 12.45 15.21 6.64
CA PHE A 88 13.68 14.40 6.53
C PHE A 88 14.05 13.69 7.83
N GLU A 89 13.76 14.28 8.98
CA GLU A 89 13.87 13.61 10.28
C GLU A 89 12.93 12.42 10.37
N ARG A 90 11.67 12.56 9.93
CA ARG A 90 10.71 11.46 9.86
C ARG A 90 11.19 10.36 8.92
N LEU A 91 11.68 10.68 7.71
CA LEU A 91 12.26 9.69 6.80
C LEU A 91 13.47 8.94 7.39
N ASN A 92 14.32 9.62 8.17
CA ASN A 92 15.41 8.96 8.88
C ASN A 92 14.91 8.01 9.97
N ASN A 93 13.85 8.37 10.69
CA ASN A 93 13.24 7.52 11.71
C ASN A 93 12.49 6.30 11.13
N ILE A 94 12.06 6.36 9.87
CA ILE A 94 11.41 5.26 9.13
C ILE A 94 12.37 4.08 8.84
N ARG A 95 13.69 4.22 9.03
CA ARG A 95 14.67 3.17 8.72
C ARG A 95 14.48 1.87 9.49
N ASN A 96 13.85 1.89 10.65
CA ASN A 96 13.62 0.70 11.45
C ASN A 96 12.14 0.52 11.78
N ILE A 97 11.39 -0.07 10.86
CA ILE A 97 9.96 -0.36 11.02
C ILE A 97 9.68 -1.62 11.86
N LYS A 98 10.70 -2.49 12.04
CA LYS A 98 10.52 -3.80 12.70
C LYS A 98 9.93 -3.71 14.10
N PRO A 99 10.41 -2.86 15.03
CA PRO A 99 9.84 -2.79 16.37
C PRO A 99 8.36 -2.44 16.40
N ALA A 100 7.91 -1.54 15.50
CA ALA A 100 6.52 -1.14 15.41
C ALA A 100 5.64 -2.30 14.89
N ILE A 101 6.12 -3.04 13.91
CA ILE A 101 5.40 -4.21 13.35
C ILE A 101 5.37 -5.35 14.36
N GLU A 102 6.47 -5.66 15.03
CA GLU A 102 6.47 -6.73 16.04
C GLU A 102 5.54 -6.39 17.22
N LYS A 103 5.50 -5.12 17.66
CA LYS A 103 4.51 -4.67 18.63
C LYS A 103 3.07 -4.83 18.12
N TYR A 104 2.84 -4.57 16.83
CA TYR A 104 1.54 -4.76 16.19
C TYR A 104 1.12 -6.23 16.16
N LYS A 105 2.04 -7.14 15.82
CA LYS A 105 1.80 -8.60 15.80
C LYS A 105 1.47 -9.19 17.19
N GLN A 106 1.88 -8.51 18.27
CA GLN A 106 1.57 -8.91 19.64
C GLN A 106 0.14 -8.52 20.10
N ASN A 107 -0.61 -7.79 19.26
CA ASN A 107 -1.99 -7.43 19.58
C ASN A 107 -2.87 -8.70 19.60
N GLU A 108 -3.74 -8.80 20.59
CA GLU A 108 -4.69 -9.94 20.76
C GLU A 108 -5.66 -10.12 19.58
N ASN A 109 -5.85 -9.06 18.78
CA ASN A 109 -6.68 -9.09 17.58
C ASN A 109 -5.90 -9.48 16.32
N PHE A 110 -4.58 -9.67 16.42
CA PHE A 110 -3.78 -10.10 15.28
C PHE A 110 -4.06 -11.54 14.90
N VAL A 111 -4.42 -11.77 13.64
CA VAL A 111 -4.65 -13.10 13.07
C VAL A 111 -3.42 -13.55 12.31
N PRO A 112 -2.76 -14.64 12.69
CA PRO A 112 -1.59 -15.14 11.98
C PRO A 112 -1.96 -15.69 10.59
N SER A 113 -1.01 -15.74 9.69
CA SER A 113 -1.21 -16.10 8.27
C SER A 113 -1.90 -17.46 8.07
N ASN A 114 -1.58 -18.43 8.91
CA ASN A 114 -2.16 -19.79 8.87
C ASN A 114 -3.62 -19.89 9.31
N GLU A 115 -4.16 -18.86 9.97
CA GLU A 115 -5.56 -18.75 10.35
C GLU A 115 -6.39 -17.90 9.36
N ILE A 116 -5.74 -17.28 8.36
CA ILE A 116 -6.40 -16.54 7.30
C ILE A 116 -6.58 -17.42 6.07
N PRO A 117 -7.83 -17.64 5.58
CA PRO A 117 -8.08 -18.48 4.42
C PRO A 117 -7.31 -18.04 3.17
N ASP A 118 -6.72 -18.97 2.44
CA ASP A 118 -6.05 -18.69 1.16
C ASP A 118 -7.00 -18.08 0.13
N LEU A 119 -8.28 -18.47 0.17
CA LEU A 119 -9.31 -17.87 -0.69
C LEU A 119 -9.50 -16.37 -0.44
N LEU A 120 -9.40 -15.91 0.81
CA LEU A 120 -9.44 -14.49 1.12
C LEU A 120 -8.19 -13.77 0.62
N LYS A 121 -7.00 -14.32 0.85
CA LYS A 121 -5.73 -13.79 0.34
C LYS A 121 -5.76 -13.63 -1.17
N LYS A 122 -6.19 -14.67 -1.89
CA LYS A 122 -6.36 -14.68 -3.34
C LYS A 122 -7.41 -13.66 -3.81
N GLY A 123 -8.54 -13.54 -3.11
CA GLY A 123 -9.56 -12.56 -3.40
C GLY A 123 -9.06 -11.12 -3.27
N VAL A 124 -8.29 -10.82 -2.23
CA VAL A 124 -7.66 -9.49 -2.05
C VAL A 124 -6.65 -9.21 -3.15
N VAL A 125 -5.77 -10.15 -3.45
CA VAL A 125 -4.77 -10.00 -4.54
C VAL A 125 -5.47 -9.77 -5.88
N ALA A 126 -6.48 -10.56 -6.23
CA ALA A 126 -7.24 -10.40 -7.48
C ALA A 126 -7.92 -9.02 -7.61
N THR A 127 -8.28 -8.42 -6.49
CA THR A 127 -9.11 -7.21 -6.44
C THR A 127 -8.29 -5.93 -6.30
N GLU A 128 -7.32 -5.93 -5.38
CA GLU A 128 -6.56 -4.75 -5.01
C GLU A 128 -5.25 -4.63 -5.78
N ASP A 129 -4.57 -5.76 -6.05
CA ASP A 129 -3.21 -5.76 -6.58
C ASP A 129 -2.87 -7.08 -7.27
N ARG A 130 -3.41 -7.31 -8.48
CA ARG A 130 -3.30 -8.59 -9.21
C ARG A 130 -1.88 -9.10 -9.39
N ARG A 131 -0.93 -8.18 -9.47
CA ARG A 131 0.48 -8.48 -9.67
C ARG A 131 1.32 -8.39 -8.39
N PHE A 132 0.67 -8.44 -7.24
CA PHE A 132 1.31 -8.25 -5.93
C PHE A 132 2.60 -9.05 -5.74
N TYR A 133 2.62 -10.30 -6.20
CA TYR A 133 3.78 -11.18 -6.09
C TYR A 133 4.88 -10.93 -7.16
N GLU A 134 4.63 -10.05 -8.15
CA GLU A 134 5.53 -9.82 -9.28
C GLU A 134 6.29 -8.49 -9.20
N HIS A 135 5.88 -7.58 -8.33
CA HIS A 135 6.49 -6.25 -8.20
C HIS A 135 6.89 -5.96 -6.76
N GLY A 136 7.65 -4.88 -6.52
CA GLY A 136 8.01 -4.40 -5.19
C GLY A 136 6.99 -3.38 -4.64
N ALA A 137 7.48 -2.31 -4.01
CA ALA A 137 6.63 -1.28 -3.41
C ALA A 137 5.73 -0.54 -4.42
N ILE A 138 6.08 -0.54 -5.71
CA ILE A 138 5.33 0.11 -6.79
C ILE A 138 5.06 -0.90 -7.90
N ASP A 139 3.83 -0.95 -8.41
CA ASP A 139 3.48 -1.60 -9.68
C ASP A 139 3.35 -0.55 -10.79
N ILE A 140 4.43 -0.34 -11.56
CA ILE A 140 4.45 0.62 -12.68
C ILE A 140 3.46 0.21 -13.76
N ILE A 141 3.33 -1.10 -14.05
CA ILE A 141 2.42 -1.62 -15.08
C ILE A 141 0.97 -1.44 -14.62
N GLY A 142 0.63 -1.79 -13.38
CA GLY A 142 -0.69 -1.59 -12.78
C GLY A 142 -1.07 -0.12 -12.73
N LEU A 143 -0.15 0.75 -12.31
CA LEU A 143 -0.37 2.20 -12.29
C LEU A 143 -0.66 2.75 -13.69
N THR A 144 0.10 2.35 -14.71
CA THR A 144 -0.11 2.77 -16.10
C THR A 144 -1.47 2.28 -16.61
N ARG A 145 -1.85 1.04 -16.33
CA ARG A 145 -3.15 0.48 -16.68
C ARG A 145 -4.29 1.28 -16.01
N ALA A 146 -4.20 1.51 -14.70
CA ALA A 146 -5.18 2.28 -13.95
C ALA A 146 -5.35 3.71 -14.52
N LEU A 147 -4.26 4.37 -14.90
CA LEU A 147 -4.31 5.70 -15.53
C LEU A 147 -5.06 5.67 -16.86
N ILE A 148 -4.78 4.70 -17.73
CA ILE A 148 -5.45 4.55 -19.03
C ILE A 148 -6.94 4.24 -18.84
N THR A 149 -7.29 3.32 -17.93
CA THR A 149 -8.67 2.95 -17.62
C THR A 149 -9.45 4.14 -17.09
N ASN A 150 -8.90 4.87 -16.13
CA ASN A 150 -9.54 6.04 -15.52
C ASN A 150 -9.69 7.19 -16.53
N TYR A 151 -8.69 7.40 -17.39
CA TYR A 151 -8.77 8.40 -18.45
C TYR A 151 -9.87 8.09 -19.45
N LYS A 152 -9.96 6.84 -19.94
CA LYS A 152 -11.01 6.40 -20.88
C LYS A 152 -12.41 6.49 -20.26
N ALA A 153 -12.55 6.17 -18.99
CA ALA A 153 -13.84 6.20 -18.29
C ALA A 153 -14.24 7.60 -17.80
N ASN A 154 -13.35 8.58 -17.89
CA ASN A 154 -13.50 9.94 -17.32
C ASN A 154 -13.92 9.95 -15.84
N ARG A 155 -13.56 8.90 -15.11
CA ARG A 155 -13.79 8.74 -13.66
C ARG A 155 -12.78 7.76 -13.08
N THR A 156 -12.61 7.78 -11.73
CA THR A 156 -11.73 6.83 -11.04
C THR A 156 -12.42 5.48 -10.91
N LEU A 157 -11.98 4.49 -11.67
CA LEU A 157 -12.46 3.10 -11.64
C LEU A 157 -11.46 2.18 -10.95
N GLU A 158 -10.16 2.39 -11.17
CA GLU A 158 -9.07 1.58 -10.62
C GLU A 158 -8.15 2.44 -9.75
N GLY A 159 -7.71 1.89 -8.61
CA GLY A 159 -6.66 2.43 -7.78
C GLY A 159 -5.27 2.08 -8.33
N GLY A 160 -4.28 2.94 -8.09
CA GLY A 160 -2.89 2.67 -8.47
C GLY A 160 -1.97 2.43 -7.27
N SER A 161 -2.52 2.28 -6.06
CA SER A 161 -1.73 1.99 -4.85
C SER A 161 -1.62 0.49 -4.63
N THR A 162 -0.41 -0.01 -4.35
CA THR A 162 -0.14 -1.42 -4.06
C THR A 162 -0.61 -1.82 -2.66
N ILE A 163 -0.74 -3.13 -2.40
CA ILE A 163 -1.02 -3.68 -1.07
C ILE A 163 0.05 -3.20 -0.07
N SER A 164 1.33 -3.17 -0.46
CA SER A 164 2.43 -2.70 0.40
C SER A 164 2.28 -1.23 0.78
N GLN A 165 1.87 -0.37 -0.15
CA GLN A 165 1.60 1.05 0.12
C GLN A 165 0.39 1.23 1.03
N GLN A 166 -0.68 0.46 0.83
CA GLN A 166 -1.86 0.51 1.68
C GLN A 166 -1.53 0.03 3.11
N THR A 167 -0.74 -1.04 3.24
CA THR A 167 -0.25 -1.55 4.54
C THR A 167 0.59 -0.50 5.26
N ALA A 168 1.56 0.10 4.57
CA ALA A 168 2.39 1.18 5.10
C ALA A 168 1.55 2.35 5.61
N LYS A 169 0.60 2.81 4.80
CA LYS A 169 -0.34 3.87 5.16
C LYS A 169 -1.13 3.53 6.44
N ASN A 170 -1.68 2.33 6.52
CA ASN A 170 -2.57 1.96 7.64
C ASN A 170 -1.82 1.78 8.97
N ILE A 171 -0.57 1.30 8.94
CA ILE A 171 0.21 1.06 10.16
C ILE A 171 0.89 2.33 10.67
N PHE A 172 1.40 3.18 9.78
CA PHE A 172 2.36 4.22 10.15
C PHE A 172 1.89 5.66 9.93
N LEU A 173 0.85 5.90 9.12
CA LEU A 173 0.51 7.25 8.67
C LEU A 173 -0.87 7.71 9.13
N SER A 174 -1.01 9.03 9.33
CA SER A 174 -2.29 9.67 9.58
C SER A 174 -3.18 9.73 8.32
N HIS A 175 -4.47 10.03 8.50
CA HIS A 175 -5.43 10.12 7.39
C HIS A 175 -5.34 11.40 6.55
N GLU A 176 -4.42 12.32 6.87
CA GLU A 176 -4.22 13.54 6.09
C GLU A 176 -3.77 13.24 4.65
N ARG A 177 -4.30 14.00 3.68
CA ARG A 177 -4.00 13.80 2.26
C ARG A 177 -3.01 14.86 1.77
N THR A 178 -1.72 14.65 2.03
CA THR A 178 -0.64 15.53 1.56
C THR A 178 0.30 14.80 0.59
N ILE A 179 1.05 15.55 -0.21
CA ILE A 179 2.07 14.99 -1.12
C ILE A 179 3.22 14.40 -0.29
N THR A 180 3.62 15.07 0.77
CA THR A 180 4.67 14.60 1.71
C THR A 180 4.31 13.24 2.30
N ARG A 181 3.06 13.08 2.75
CA ARG A 181 2.56 11.80 3.25
C ARG A 181 2.62 10.69 2.18
N LYS A 182 2.34 11.01 0.90
CA LYS A 182 2.43 9.99 -0.18
C LYS A 182 3.88 9.57 -0.45
N ILE A 183 4.84 10.44 -0.26
CA ILE A 183 6.25 10.10 -0.34
C ILE A 183 6.66 9.24 0.87
N GLU A 184 6.25 9.59 2.08
CA GLU A 184 6.47 8.78 3.29
C GLU A 184 5.89 7.38 3.13
N GLU A 185 4.66 7.26 2.61
CA GLU A 185 3.99 5.98 2.31
C GLU A 185 4.84 5.11 1.37
N LEU A 186 5.41 5.71 0.32
CA LEU A 186 6.27 4.98 -0.61
C LEU A 186 7.55 4.47 0.07
N PHE A 187 8.24 5.31 0.86
CA PHE A 187 9.44 4.89 1.59
C PHE A 187 9.14 3.77 2.59
N LEU A 188 8.03 3.87 3.32
CA LEU A 188 7.58 2.82 4.24
C LEU A 188 7.25 1.53 3.51
N ALA A 189 6.59 1.61 2.34
CA ALA A 189 6.31 0.44 1.51
C ALA A 189 7.59 -0.23 1.01
N MET A 190 8.61 0.55 0.61
CA MET A 190 9.93 0.01 0.25
C MET A 190 10.62 -0.67 1.42
N GLN A 191 10.52 -0.13 2.64
CA GLN A 191 11.05 -0.78 3.84
C GLN A 191 10.30 -2.08 4.20
N LEU A 192 8.98 -2.12 4.00
CA LEU A 192 8.19 -3.34 4.16
C LEU A 192 8.66 -4.43 3.19
N GLU A 193 8.76 -4.14 1.91
CA GLU A 193 9.20 -5.08 0.87
C GLU A 193 10.64 -5.57 1.07
N LYS A 194 11.50 -4.74 1.66
CA LYS A 194 12.88 -5.13 2.00
C LYS A 194 12.96 -6.03 3.24
N SER A 195 12.02 -5.90 4.17
CA SER A 195 12.12 -6.49 5.51
C SER A 195 11.20 -7.68 5.73
N TYR A 196 10.17 -7.84 4.92
CA TYR A 196 9.11 -8.84 5.05
C TYR A 196 8.80 -9.51 3.71
N THR A 197 8.39 -10.77 3.76
CA THR A 197 7.89 -11.49 2.59
C THR A 197 6.53 -10.96 2.14
N LYS A 198 6.14 -11.26 0.90
CA LYS A 198 4.82 -10.89 0.36
C LYS A 198 3.68 -11.41 1.23
N ASP A 199 3.78 -12.64 1.71
CA ASP A 199 2.75 -13.23 2.57
C ASP A 199 2.66 -12.58 3.95
N GLU A 200 3.78 -12.14 4.51
CA GLU A 200 3.79 -11.35 5.74
C GLU A 200 3.16 -9.97 5.53
N ILE A 201 3.46 -9.30 4.42
CA ILE A 201 2.86 -8.00 4.06
C ILE A 201 1.35 -8.14 3.84
N LEU A 202 0.89 -9.19 3.14
CA LEU A 202 -0.53 -9.45 2.93
C LEU A 202 -1.25 -9.78 4.25
N THR A 203 -0.58 -10.50 5.14
CA THR A 203 -1.08 -10.77 6.50
C THR A 203 -1.24 -9.48 7.30
N LEU A 204 -0.24 -8.60 7.28
CA LEU A 204 -0.32 -7.28 7.91
C LEU A 204 -1.44 -6.43 7.30
N TYR A 205 -1.59 -6.44 5.97
CA TYR A 205 -2.67 -5.76 5.27
C TYR A 205 -4.04 -6.18 5.81
N LEU A 206 -4.31 -7.49 5.83
CA LEU A 206 -5.58 -8.05 6.27
C LEU A 206 -5.88 -7.79 7.76
N ASN A 207 -4.85 -7.60 8.57
CA ASN A 207 -5.00 -7.23 9.97
C ASN A 207 -5.18 -5.72 10.21
N THR A 208 -4.90 -4.85 9.22
CA THR A 208 -4.89 -3.39 9.41
C THR A 208 -5.93 -2.63 8.61
N ILE A 209 -6.43 -3.22 7.52
CA ILE A 209 -7.34 -2.54 6.61
C ILE A 209 -8.73 -2.33 7.25
N TYR A 210 -9.37 -1.23 6.88
CA TYR A 210 -10.75 -0.95 7.23
C TYR A 210 -11.72 -1.70 6.33
N PHE A 211 -12.58 -2.53 6.93
CA PHE A 211 -13.59 -3.33 6.23
C PHE A 211 -15.00 -2.73 6.27
N GLY A 212 -15.16 -1.53 6.78
CA GLY A 212 -16.49 -0.94 6.98
C GLY A 212 -17.08 -1.27 8.36
N HIS A 213 -18.26 -0.74 8.63
CA HIS A 213 -19.02 -1.00 9.86
C HIS A 213 -18.22 -0.81 11.17
N GLY A 214 -17.27 0.13 11.16
CA GLY A 214 -16.39 0.38 12.30
C GLY A 214 -15.28 -0.66 12.50
N THR A 215 -15.13 -1.66 11.62
CA THR A 215 -14.20 -2.77 11.78
C THR A 215 -12.85 -2.54 11.10
N TYR A 216 -11.78 -2.78 11.83
CA TYR A 216 -10.40 -2.79 11.35
C TYR A 216 -9.80 -4.19 11.56
N GLY A 217 -9.26 -4.76 10.50
CA GLY A 217 -8.69 -6.10 10.53
C GLY A 217 -9.72 -7.22 10.35
N ILE A 218 -9.20 -8.35 9.90
CA ILE A 218 -9.99 -9.51 9.47
C ILE A 218 -10.75 -10.18 10.61
N LYS A 219 -10.22 -10.16 11.85
CA LYS A 219 -10.85 -10.76 13.01
C LYS A 219 -12.21 -10.12 13.30
N ASP A 220 -12.19 -8.77 13.42
CA ASP A 220 -13.39 -8.00 13.71
C ASP A 220 -14.37 -8.03 12.54
N ALA A 221 -13.88 -7.98 11.30
CA ALA A 221 -14.71 -8.05 10.11
C ALA A 221 -15.45 -9.40 10.00
N ALA A 222 -14.76 -10.53 10.17
CA ALA A 222 -15.36 -11.85 10.13
C ALA A 222 -16.42 -12.04 11.22
N GLN A 223 -16.14 -11.53 12.43
CA GLN A 223 -17.10 -11.58 13.53
C GLN A 223 -18.32 -10.70 13.27
N THR A 224 -18.12 -9.49 12.78
CA THR A 224 -19.20 -8.51 12.58
C THR A 224 -20.14 -8.94 11.45
N TYR A 225 -19.59 -9.29 10.28
CA TYR A 225 -20.41 -9.59 9.12
C TYR A 225 -21.00 -11.01 9.15
N PHE A 226 -20.30 -11.99 9.75
CA PHE A 226 -20.67 -13.40 9.65
C PHE A 226 -20.78 -14.13 10.99
N GLY A 227 -20.31 -13.53 12.09
CA GLY A 227 -20.29 -14.17 13.42
C GLY A 227 -19.32 -15.34 13.51
N LYS A 228 -18.25 -15.33 12.69
CA LYS A 228 -17.29 -16.42 12.50
C LYS A 228 -15.86 -15.99 12.83
N LYS A 229 -14.99 -16.96 13.08
CA LYS A 229 -13.55 -16.77 13.03
C LYS A 229 -13.09 -16.67 11.58
N PRO A 230 -11.98 -15.98 11.29
CA PRO A 230 -11.44 -15.90 9.92
C PRO A 230 -11.26 -17.26 9.25
N SER A 231 -10.75 -18.27 9.97
CA SER A 231 -10.53 -19.62 9.45
C SER A 231 -11.80 -20.39 9.05
N GLU A 232 -12.97 -19.92 9.47
CA GLU A 232 -14.27 -20.55 9.19
C GLU A 232 -15.00 -19.93 7.99
N LEU A 233 -14.42 -18.89 7.37
CA LEU A 233 -15.04 -18.20 6.24
C LEU A 233 -15.07 -19.07 4.99
N ASN A 234 -16.23 -19.15 4.35
CA ASN A 234 -16.38 -19.80 3.05
C ASN A 234 -15.99 -18.87 1.88
N LEU A 235 -16.02 -19.38 0.64
CA LEU A 235 -15.62 -18.64 -0.54
C LEU A 235 -16.43 -17.33 -0.75
N ALA A 236 -17.76 -17.38 -0.54
CA ALA A 236 -18.62 -16.21 -0.70
C ALA A 236 -18.30 -15.12 0.32
N GLU A 237 -18.07 -15.51 1.56
CA GLU A 237 -17.68 -14.62 2.67
C GLU A 237 -16.28 -14.03 2.45
N CYS A 238 -15.32 -14.85 2.01
CA CYS A 238 -13.99 -14.39 1.61
C CYS A 238 -14.06 -13.37 0.46
N ALA A 239 -14.84 -13.64 -0.59
CA ALA A 239 -15.02 -12.73 -1.72
C ALA A 239 -15.72 -11.43 -1.30
N MET A 240 -16.68 -11.49 -0.38
CA MET A 240 -17.35 -10.31 0.16
C MET A 240 -16.34 -9.42 0.89
N LEU A 241 -15.57 -9.98 1.84
CA LEU A 241 -14.58 -9.23 2.60
C LEU A 241 -13.46 -8.67 1.68
N ALA A 242 -12.98 -9.45 0.72
CA ALA A 242 -11.99 -8.98 -0.25
C ALA A 242 -12.48 -7.80 -1.09
N GLY A 243 -13.78 -7.65 -1.25
CA GLY A 243 -14.39 -6.55 -2.01
C GLY A 243 -14.59 -5.26 -1.25
N LEU A 244 -14.65 -5.29 0.08
CA LEU A 244 -14.98 -4.14 0.92
C LEU A 244 -13.96 -2.99 0.88
N PRO A 245 -12.63 -3.22 0.89
CA PRO A 245 -11.64 -2.15 1.03
C PRO A 245 -11.75 -1.03 0.00
N GLN A 246 -12.22 -1.30 -1.20
CA GLN A 246 -12.39 -0.30 -2.26
C GLN A 246 -13.36 0.82 -1.88
N ALA A 247 -14.51 0.47 -1.27
CA ALA A 247 -15.53 1.42 -0.81
C ALA A 247 -16.34 0.81 0.34
N PRO A 248 -15.76 0.72 1.56
CA PRO A 248 -16.30 -0.06 2.67
C PRO A 248 -17.73 0.32 3.05
N THR A 249 -18.05 1.62 3.03
CA THR A 249 -19.39 2.12 3.36
C THR A 249 -20.41 1.80 2.24
N ALA A 250 -20.01 1.92 0.98
CA ALA A 250 -20.91 1.70 -0.16
C ALA A 250 -21.22 0.21 -0.36
N TYR A 251 -20.25 -0.67 -0.08
CA TYR A 251 -20.38 -2.11 -0.26
C TYR A 251 -20.72 -2.88 1.02
N ASP A 252 -20.99 -2.17 2.14
CA ASP A 252 -21.39 -2.77 3.41
C ASP A 252 -22.63 -3.66 3.23
N PRO A 253 -22.54 -4.99 3.35
CA PRO A 253 -23.64 -5.89 3.05
C PRO A 253 -24.76 -5.85 4.10
N ILE A 254 -24.55 -5.25 5.26
CA ILE A 254 -25.57 -5.06 6.28
C ILE A 254 -26.46 -3.87 5.90
N ASN A 255 -25.84 -2.74 5.51
CA ASN A 255 -26.58 -1.53 5.19
C ASN A 255 -26.99 -1.44 3.71
N ASN A 256 -26.17 -2.02 2.80
CA ASN A 256 -26.34 -1.98 1.34
C ASN A 256 -26.24 -3.40 0.74
N PRO A 257 -27.18 -4.33 1.02
CA PRO A 257 -27.03 -5.75 0.69
C PRO A 257 -26.89 -6.02 -0.81
N ASP A 258 -27.59 -5.24 -1.66
CA ASP A 258 -27.51 -5.42 -3.12
C ASP A 258 -26.17 -4.95 -3.68
N ASP A 259 -25.63 -3.82 -3.19
CA ASP A 259 -24.32 -3.32 -3.60
C ASP A 259 -23.21 -4.22 -3.10
N GLY A 260 -23.30 -4.71 -1.86
CA GLY A 260 -22.42 -5.70 -1.30
C GLY A 260 -22.39 -6.98 -2.13
N LYS A 261 -23.58 -7.51 -2.49
CA LYS A 261 -23.69 -8.69 -3.33
C LYS A 261 -23.12 -8.47 -4.74
N ARG A 262 -23.38 -7.31 -5.36
CA ARG A 262 -22.76 -6.96 -6.66
C ARG A 262 -21.24 -6.91 -6.56
N ARG A 263 -20.71 -6.34 -5.48
CA ARG A 263 -19.27 -6.27 -5.26
C ARG A 263 -18.64 -7.65 -5.04
N MET A 264 -19.23 -8.49 -4.22
CA MET A 264 -18.83 -9.89 -4.04
C MET A 264 -18.78 -10.64 -5.40
N MET A 265 -19.80 -10.49 -6.24
CA MET A 265 -19.82 -11.10 -7.57
C MET A 265 -18.69 -10.59 -8.46
N THR A 266 -18.34 -9.30 -8.38
CA THR A 266 -17.17 -8.74 -9.07
C THR A 266 -15.89 -9.41 -8.61
N VAL A 267 -15.70 -9.61 -7.30
CA VAL A 267 -14.53 -10.31 -6.76
C VAL A 267 -14.46 -11.76 -7.24
N LEU A 268 -15.57 -12.51 -7.17
CA LEU A 268 -15.62 -13.89 -7.67
C LEU A 268 -15.27 -13.96 -9.16
N THR A 269 -15.73 -13.00 -9.96
CA THR A 269 -15.36 -12.90 -11.39
C THR A 269 -13.86 -12.66 -11.56
N LEU A 270 -13.26 -11.74 -10.79
CA LEU A 270 -11.82 -11.50 -10.83
C LEU A 270 -11.02 -12.73 -10.40
N MET A 271 -11.44 -13.41 -9.34
CA MET A 271 -10.80 -14.65 -8.88
C MET A 271 -10.86 -15.76 -9.94
N THR A 272 -11.96 -15.85 -10.71
CA THR A 272 -12.10 -16.80 -11.83
C THR A 272 -11.17 -16.41 -12.98
N GLN A 273 -11.06 -15.13 -13.32
CA GLN A 273 -10.16 -14.62 -14.38
C GLN A 273 -8.68 -14.87 -14.05
N GLU A 274 -8.31 -14.80 -12.78
CA GLU A 274 -6.95 -15.11 -12.29
C GLU A 274 -6.71 -16.62 -12.08
N GLY A 275 -7.72 -17.48 -12.36
CA GLY A 275 -7.60 -18.94 -12.22
C GLY A 275 -7.54 -19.43 -10.78
N TYR A 276 -7.95 -18.62 -9.80
CA TYR A 276 -7.93 -18.99 -8.39
C TYR A 276 -9.12 -19.88 -8.00
N ILE A 277 -10.22 -19.79 -8.74
CA ILE A 277 -11.44 -20.59 -8.60
C ILE A 277 -12.02 -20.92 -9.95
N THR A 278 -12.89 -21.92 -10.02
CA THR A 278 -13.65 -22.25 -11.22
C THR A 278 -14.93 -21.40 -11.34
N THR A 279 -15.52 -21.37 -12.54
CA THR A 279 -16.85 -20.73 -12.74
C THR A 279 -17.93 -21.43 -11.91
N GLU A 280 -17.82 -22.75 -11.73
CA GLU A 280 -18.74 -23.53 -10.90
C GLU A 280 -18.67 -23.13 -9.43
N ASP A 281 -17.44 -22.97 -8.89
CA ASP A 281 -17.21 -22.47 -7.52
C ASP A 281 -17.85 -21.10 -7.32
N ALA A 282 -17.68 -20.18 -8.28
CA ALA A 282 -18.26 -18.84 -8.22
C ALA A 282 -19.79 -18.87 -8.20
N LEU A 283 -20.41 -19.73 -9.04
CA LEU A 283 -21.87 -19.89 -9.08
C LEU A 283 -22.43 -20.51 -7.80
N LYS A 284 -21.71 -21.47 -7.21
CA LYS A 284 -22.06 -22.08 -5.92
C LYS A 284 -21.98 -21.05 -4.80
N ALA A 285 -20.86 -20.30 -4.71
CA ALA A 285 -20.67 -19.25 -3.71
C ALA A 285 -21.77 -18.18 -3.75
N LYS A 286 -22.22 -17.78 -4.96
CA LYS A 286 -23.33 -16.84 -5.15
C LYS A 286 -24.63 -17.29 -4.48
N LYS A 287 -24.93 -18.60 -4.51
CA LYS A 287 -26.15 -19.18 -3.92
C LYS A 287 -26.06 -19.31 -2.40
N GLU A 288 -24.87 -19.53 -1.89
CA GLU A 288 -24.59 -19.79 -0.48
C GLU A 288 -24.35 -18.52 0.36
N PHE A 289 -24.33 -17.35 -0.27
CA PHE A 289 -24.02 -16.10 0.41
C PHE A 289 -25.15 -15.64 1.33
N HIS A 290 -24.83 -15.52 2.62
CA HIS A 290 -25.72 -14.99 3.64
C HIS A 290 -24.91 -14.10 4.60
N VAL A 291 -25.46 -12.96 4.96
CA VAL A 291 -24.93 -12.05 5.99
C VAL A 291 -25.67 -12.33 7.30
N LYS A 292 -24.99 -12.18 8.41
CA LYS A 292 -25.61 -12.26 9.74
C LYS A 292 -26.73 -11.21 9.79
N LYS A 293 -27.96 -11.66 10.04
CA LYS A 293 -29.05 -10.73 10.35
C LYS A 293 -28.76 -10.08 11.70
N GLY A 294 -28.76 -8.76 11.72
CA GLY A 294 -28.60 -7.98 12.93
C GLY A 294 -29.70 -8.22 13.95
#